data_c1e7aef0c17230b52ba0b5662cd3068c
#
_entry.id   c1e7aef0c17230b52ba0b5662cd3068c
#
_cell.length_a   1.000
_cell.length_b   1.000
_cell.length_c   1.000
_cell.angle_alpha   90.00
_cell.angle_beta   90.00
_cell.angle_gamma   90.00
#
_symmetry.space_group_name_H-M   'P 1'
#
loop_
_entity.id
_entity.type
_entity.pdbx_description
1 polymer ?
#
loop_
_entity_poly.entity_id
_entity_poly.type
_entity_poly.pdbx_seq_one_letter_code
_entity_poly.pdbx_strand_id
1 'polypeptide(L)'
;PVDRRQRQMCIRDRCSGAGHSDGYVVYARMSDAPAAKGIGAVYVELERDGLTFGNSESLMGFRGIPSADIYFDNVEVPIENLLVEPEDGFKKLMETFDLERCGNATMALAQASAALEYVTNYVQEREQFGKPLVDFQAVQIKLADMLMKVEAARLLIHKAAFNAQNGLPDILESSTAKCFSNEMSREVTTTAMQLMGGYGYNKEYGMERRVRDAFGWGIAGGTIDIQKINIASAMIGRRFNQRN
;
A
#
# COMPACT_ATOMS: atom_id res chain seq x y z
N PRO A 1 29.39 -28.47 2.14
CA PRO A 1 29.02 -27.10 1.88
C PRO A 1 28.17 -27.09 0.59
N VAL A 2 26.88 -26.80 0.74
CA VAL A 2 25.99 -26.66 -0.41
C VAL A 2 26.34 -25.31 -1.04
N ASP A 3 27.09 -25.34 -2.13
CA ASP A 3 27.38 -24.17 -2.96
C ASP A 3 26.05 -23.77 -3.67
N ARG A 4 25.21 -23.01 -2.96
CA ARG A 4 23.98 -22.44 -3.53
C ARG A 4 24.29 -21.10 -4.16
N ARG A 5 25.10 -21.12 -5.22
CA ARG A 5 25.26 -19.95 -6.10
C ARG A 5 24.02 -19.83 -6.97
N GLN A 6 23.08 -19.03 -6.53
CA GLN A 6 21.97 -18.64 -7.39
C GLN A 6 22.44 -17.51 -8.33
N ARG A 7 22.79 -17.87 -9.55
CA ARG A 7 23.05 -16.93 -10.64
C ARG A 7 21.69 -16.46 -11.18
N GLN A 8 21.16 -15.37 -10.65
CA GLN A 8 20.05 -14.67 -11.29
C GLN A 8 20.38 -13.20 -11.33
N MET A 9 20.47 -12.65 -12.54
CA MET A 9 20.21 -11.23 -12.76
C MET A 9 18.74 -11.03 -12.42
N CYS A 10 18.45 -10.58 -11.20
CA CYS A 10 17.11 -10.26 -10.76
C CYS A 10 17.00 -8.75 -10.65
N ILE A 11 16.03 -8.18 -11.38
CA ILE A 11 15.66 -6.78 -11.29
C ILE A 11 14.38 -6.73 -10.47
N ARG A 12 14.37 -5.87 -9.44
CA ARG A 12 13.16 -5.49 -8.70
C ARG A 12 12.88 -4.03 -8.98
N ASP A 13 11.82 -3.78 -9.72
CA ASP A 13 11.41 -2.44 -10.13
C ASP A 13 10.64 -1.73 -9.02
N ARG A 14 10.80 -0.42 -8.94
CA ARG A 14 10.07 0.50 -8.05
C ARG A 14 10.03 0.07 -6.58
N CYS A 15 11.19 -0.36 -6.07
CA CYS A 15 11.31 -0.72 -4.67
C CYS A 15 11.42 0.53 -3.80
N SER A 16 10.53 0.67 -2.82
CA SER A 16 10.60 1.73 -1.82
C SER A 16 11.86 1.58 -0.99
N GLY A 17 12.56 2.70 -0.75
CA GLY A 17 13.81 2.71 0.00
C GLY A 17 15.03 2.19 -0.75
N ALA A 18 14.93 1.86 -2.05
CA ALA A 18 16.06 1.38 -2.84
C ALA A 18 17.22 2.39 -2.82
N GLY A 19 18.42 1.93 -2.44
CA GLY A 19 19.63 2.76 -2.27
C GLY A 19 19.67 3.61 -1.00
N HIS A 20 18.63 3.55 -0.13
CA HIS A 20 18.53 4.34 1.09
C HIS A 20 18.27 3.51 2.36
N SER A 21 17.78 2.29 2.23
CA SER A 21 17.57 1.38 3.34
C SER A 21 18.85 0.61 3.65
N ASP A 22 19.11 0.28 4.92
CA ASP A 22 20.30 -0.48 5.33
C ASP A 22 20.33 -1.92 4.79
N GLY A 23 19.21 -2.43 4.32
CA GLY A 23 19.09 -3.72 3.67
C GLY A 23 17.68 -4.06 3.23
N TYR A 24 17.55 -5.21 2.59
CA TYR A 24 16.34 -5.64 1.88
C TYR A 24 15.97 -7.08 2.22
N VAL A 25 14.69 -7.33 2.49
CA VAL A 25 14.15 -8.68 2.51
C VAL A 25 13.80 -9.09 1.08
N VAL A 26 14.52 -10.05 0.56
CA VAL A 26 14.42 -10.50 -0.84
C VAL A 26 13.80 -11.89 -0.89
N TYR A 27 12.65 -12.00 -1.52
CA TYR A 27 12.03 -13.28 -1.85
C TYR A 27 12.52 -13.74 -3.22
N ALA A 28 13.15 -14.90 -3.26
CA ALA A 28 13.73 -15.45 -4.48
C ALA A 28 13.48 -16.96 -4.57
N ARG A 29 13.60 -17.48 -5.81
CA ARG A 29 13.61 -18.93 -6.01
C ARG A 29 14.93 -19.50 -5.54
N MET A 30 14.87 -20.42 -4.58
CA MET A 30 16.02 -21.05 -3.92
C MET A 30 16.10 -22.56 -4.17
N SER A 31 15.07 -23.16 -4.78
CA SER A 31 15.09 -24.59 -5.13
C SER A 31 14.31 -24.84 -6.42
N ASP A 32 14.52 -26.02 -7.02
CA ASP A 32 13.82 -26.48 -8.23
C ASP A 32 12.38 -26.96 -7.95
N ALA A 33 11.91 -26.84 -6.71
CA ALA A 33 10.54 -27.18 -6.37
C ALA A 33 9.54 -26.35 -7.19
N PRO A 34 8.42 -26.95 -7.67
CA PRO A 34 7.53 -26.29 -8.59
C PRO A 34 6.78 -25.12 -7.97
N ALA A 35 6.48 -24.12 -8.78
CA ALA A 35 5.68 -22.93 -8.43
C ALA A 35 6.19 -22.21 -7.17
N ALA A 36 5.32 -21.93 -6.21
CA ALA A 36 5.63 -21.20 -4.99
C ALA A 36 6.50 -21.96 -3.97
N LYS A 37 6.56 -23.29 -4.06
CA LYS A 37 7.33 -24.12 -3.12
C LYS A 37 8.84 -23.92 -3.19
N GLY A 38 9.34 -23.37 -4.29
CA GLY A 38 10.77 -23.07 -4.44
C GLY A 38 11.18 -21.68 -3.99
N ILE A 39 10.28 -20.89 -3.39
CA ILE A 39 10.54 -19.51 -2.99
C ILE A 39 10.84 -19.45 -1.50
N GLY A 40 12.03 -18.92 -1.16
CA GLY A 40 12.43 -18.57 0.19
C GLY A 40 12.69 -17.07 0.35
N ALA A 41 13.18 -16.64 1.49
CA ALA A 41 13.51 -15.25 1.79
C ALA A 41 14.88 -15.11 2.43
N VAL A 42 15.65 -14.11 1.99
CA VAL A 42 16.94 -13.73 2.57
C VAL A 42 16.94 -12.25 2.90
N TYR A 43 17.76 -11.87 3.88
CA TYR A 43 18.12 -10.47 4.13
C TYR A 43 19.41 -10.14 3.38
N VAL A 44 19.37 -9.08 2.59
CA VAL A 44 20.53 -8.59 1.82
C VAL A 44 20.87 -7.20 2.32
N GLU A 45 22.06 -7.03 2.89
CA GLU A 45 22.55 -5.74 3.37
C GLU A 45 22.88 -4.81 2.19
N LEU A 46 22.78 -3.50 2.42
CA LEU A 46 23.00 -2.46 1.41
C LEU A 46 24.39 -2.55 0.73
N GLU A 47 25.42 -2.85 1.50
CA GLU A 47 26.83 -2.82 1.06
C GLU A 47 27.32 -4.15 0.47
N ARG A 48 26.41 -5.00 -0.06
CA ARG A 48 26.81 -6.26 -0.69
C ARG A 48 27.34 -6.03 -2.10
N ASP A 49 28.46 -6.68 -2.41
CA ASP A 49 29.01 -6.72 -3.77
C ASP A 49 27.98 -7.29 -4.75
N GLY A 50 27.86 -6.67 -5.91
CA GLY A 50 26.88 -7.04 -6.94
C GLY A 50 25.48 -6.46 -6.73
N LEU A 51 25.24 -5.73 -5.63
CA LEU A 51 23.99 -4.98 -5.41
C LEU A 51 24.14 -3.57 -5.97
N THR A 52 23.27 -3.19 -6.90
CA THR A 52 23.28 -1.83 -7.51
C THR A 52 21.86 -1.29 -7.65
N PHE A 53 21.73 0.01 -7.81
CA PHE A 53 20.45 0.71 -7.82
C PHE A 53 20.30 1.56 -9.07
N GLY A 54 19.07 1.63 -9.55
CA GLY A 54 18.68 2.56 -10.62
C GLY A 54 18.52 3.98 -10.10
N ASN A 55 18.19 4.89 -11.01
CA ASN A 55 17.83 6.25 -10.64
C ASN A 55 16.50 6.28 -9.88
N SER A 56 16.35 7.22 -8.96
CA SER A 56 15.09 7.45 -8.27
C SER A 56 13.96 7.78 -9.25
N GLU A 57 12.83 7.10 -9.11
CA GLU A 57 11.65 7.28 -9.93
C GLU A 57 10.96 8.62 -9.66
N SER A 58 10.47 9.27 -10.70
CA SER A 58 9.66 10.49 -10.59
C SER A 58 8.19 10.13 -10.43
N LEU A 59 7.76 9.82 -9.22
CA LEU A 59 6.40 9.39 -8.92
C LEU A 59 5.41 10.57 -8.89
N MET A 60 4.15 10.29 -9.24
CA MET A 60 3.03 11.23 -9.12
C MET A 60 2.84 11.69 -7.67
N GLY A 61 2.83 10.74 -6.72
CA GLY A 61 2.73 10.92 -5.27
C GLY A 61 3.89 10.25 -4.55
N PHE A 62 3.82 10.18 -3.21
CA PHE A 62 4.85 9.56 -2.35
C PHE A 62 6.25 10.13 -2.55
N ARG A 63 6.35 11.40 -2.92
CA ARG A 63 7.64 12.03 -3.27
C ARG A 63 8.65 12.12 -2.12
N GLY A 64 8.21 11.87 -0.89
CA GLY A 64 9.08 11.75 0.29
C GLY A 64 9.62 10.33 0.51
N ILE A 65 9.21 9.35 -0.31
CA ILE A 65 9.66 7.96 -0.23
C ILE A 65 10.44 7.67 -1.50
N PRO A 66 11.79 7.51 -1.45
CA PRO A 66 12.58 7.16 -2.62
C PRO A 66 12.14 5.79 -3.14
N SER A 67 12.10 5.67 -4.45
CA SER A 67 11.74 4.43 -5.14
C SER A 67 12.63 4.28 -6.35
N ALA A 68 13.27 3.12 -6.50
CA ALA A 68 14.13 2.83 -7.64
C ALA A 68 14.17 1.32 -7.93
N ASP A 69 14.79 0.95 -9.04
CA ASP A 69 15.09 -0.44 -9.33
C ASP A 69 16.27 -0.93 -8.47
N ILE A 70 16.23 -2.21 -8.10
CA ILE A 70 17.32 -2.91 -7.44
C ILE A 70 17.81 -4.01 -8.37
N TYR A 71 19.11 -4.03 -8.63
CA TYR A 71 19.77 -5.01 -9.48
C TYR A 71 20.64 -5.91 -8.61
N PHE A 72 20.51 -7.23 -8.80
CA PHE A 72 21.28 -8.26 -8.11
C PHE A 72 22.11 -9.01 -9.14
N ASP A 73 23.42 -8.82 -9.11
CA ASP A 73 24.37 -9.52 -9.99
C ASP A 73 25.35 -10.35 -9.15
N ASN A 74 25.11 -11.65 -9.10
CA ASN A 74 25.92 -12.61 -8.32
C ASN A 74 26.11 -12.21 -6.84
N VAL A 75 25.12 -11.61 -6.21
CA VAL A 75 25.16 -11.18 -4.81
C VAL A 75 25.30 -12.41 -3.91
N GLU A 76 26.38 -12.46 -3.13
CA GLU A 76 26.59 -13.51 -2.14
C GLU A 76 26.01 -13.08 -0.78
N VAL A 77 25.17 -13.94 -0.21
CA VAL A 77 24.52 -13.69 1.09
C VAL A 77 24.90 -14.80 2.06
N PRO A 78 25.37 -14.47 3.28
CA PRO A 78 25.64 -15.47 4.32
C PRO A 78 24.42 -16.32 4.64
N ILE A 79 24.64 -17.57 5.02
CA ILE A 79 23.52 -18.48 5.36
C ILE A 79 22.74 -18.00 6.60
N GLU A 80 23.37 -17.24 7.47
CA GLU A 80 22.75 -16.64 8.65
C GLU A 80 21.67 -15.61 8.28
N ASN A 81 21.74 -15.06 7.08
CA ASN A 81 20.75 -14.12 6.55
C ASN A 81 19.55 -14.82 5.91
N LEU A 82 19.50 -16.16 5.91
CA LEU A 82 18.32 -16.90 5.48
C LEU A 82 17.19 -16.69 6.49
N LEU A 83 16.12 -16.02 6.07
CA LEU A 83 14.97 -15.71 6.91
C LEU A 83 13.91 -16.80 6.87
N VAL A 84 13.66 -17.35 5.66
CA VAL A 84 12.62 -18.36 5.44
C VAL A 84 13.08 -19.35 4.38
N GLU A 85 12.99 -20.64 4.73
CA GLU A 85 13.27 -21.77 3.81
C GLU A 85 12.29 -21.79 2.63
N PRO A 86 12.69 -22.39 1.47
CA PRO A 86 11.86 -22.36 0.25
C PRO A 86 10.46 -22.93 0.41
N GLU A 87 10.28 -24.00 1.16
CA GLU A 87 9.01 -24.69 1.29
C GLU A 87 7.90 -23.81 1.87
N ASP A 88 8.25 -22.96 2.83
CA ASP A 88 7.32 -22.08 3.56
C ASP A 88 7.36 -20.62 3.13
N GLY A 89 8.38 -20.21 2.36
CA GLY A 89 8.67 -18.80 2.09
C GLY A 89 7.51 -18.05 1.48
N PHE A 90 6.88 -18.61 0.44
CA PHE A 90 5.77 -17.94 -0.21
C PHE A 90 4.51 -17.88 0.67
N LYS A 91 4.26 -18.92 1.47
CA LYS A 91 3.12 -18.93 2.41
C LYS A 91 3.29 -17.83 3.46
N LYS A 92 4.44 -17.76 4.10
CA LYS A 92 4.76 -16.71 5.10
C LYS A 92 4.71 -15.30 4.50
N LEU A 93 5.17 -15.14 3.23
CA LEU A 93 5.02 -13.88 2.52
C LEU A 93 3.55 -13.46 2.39
N MET A 94 2.67 -14.39 1.99
CA MET A 94 1.25 -14.08 1.85
C MET A 94 0.58 -13.74 3.19
N GLU A 95 0.93 -14.43 4.26
CA GLU A 95 0.48 -14.14 5.62
C GLU A 95 0.95 -12.75 6.09
N THR A 96 2.20 -12.38 5.81
CA THR A 96 2.74 -11.04 6.09
C THR A 96 1.99 -9.96 5.30
N PHE A 97 1.60 -10.24 4.05
CA PHE A 97 0.79 -9.31 3.28
C PHE A 97 -0.61 -9.07 3.85
N ASP A 98 -1.20 -10.01 4.60
CA ASP A 98 -2.48 -9.78 5.26
C ASP A 98 -2.37 -8.68 6.33
N LEU A 99 -1.25 -8.64 7.06
CA LEU A 99 -0.93 -7.55 7.99
C LEU A 99 -0.64 -6.24 7.25
N GLU A 100 0.20 -6.30 6.19
CA GLU A 100 0.55 -5.12 5.38
C GLU A 100 -0.67 -4.47 4.74
N ARG A 101 -1.68 -5.25 4.32
CA ARG A 101 -2.96 -4.73 3.80
C ARG A 101 -3.67 -3.84 4.81
N CYS A 102 -3.69 -4.23 6.08
CA CYS A 102 -4.26 -3.40 7.15
C CYS A 102 -3.43 -2.12 7.38
N GLY A 103 -2.10 -2.22 7.33
CA GLY A 103 -1.20 -1.07 7.38
C GLY A 103 -1.46 -0.08 6.24
N ASN A 104 -1.52 -0.57 5.02
CA ASN A 104 -1.85 0.22 3.83
C ASN A 104 -3.24 0.89 3.93
N ALA A 105 -4.26 0.14 4.41
CA ALA A 105 -5.60 0.67 4.65
C ALA A 105 -5.58 1.80 5.68
N THR A 106 -4.78 1.65 6.75
CA THR A 106 -4.63 2.66 7.81
C THR A 106 -3.99 3.95 7.28
N MET A 107 -2.99 3.85 6.42
CA MET A 107 -2.36 5.01 5.77
C MET A 107 -3.35 5.75 4.87
N ALA A 108 -4.15 5.02 4.09
CA ALA A 108 -5.20 5.60 3.25
C ALA A 108 -6.30 6.27 4.10
N LEU A 109 -6.71 5.65 5.21
CA LEU A 109 -7.66 6.22 6.17
C LEU A 109 -7.13 7.50 6.81
N ALA A 110 -5.88 7.50 7.28
CA ALA A 110 -5.26 8.67 7.91
C ALA A 110 -5.22 9.86 6.93
N GLN A 111 -4.89 9.60 5.68
CA GLN A 111 -4.86 10.62 4.63
C GLN A 111 -6.25 11.21 4.34
N ALA A 112 -7.27 10.37 4.22
CA ALA A 112 -8.65 10.79 4.03
C ALA A 112 -9.20 11.57 5.24
N SER A 113 -8.90 11.10 6.46
CA SER A 113 -9.28 11.77 7.70
C SER A 113 -8.68 13.17 7.79
N ALA A 114 -7.39 13.31 7.48
CA ALA A 114 -6.72 14.61 7.47
C ALA A 114 -7.27 15.55 6.36
N ALA A 115 -7.68 15.00 5.22
CA ALA A 115 -8.32 15.80 4.15
C ALA A 115 -9.71 16.28 4.58
N LEU A 116 -10.49 15.41 5.22
CA LEU A 116 -11.82 15.75 5.75
C LEU A 116 -11.73 16.83 6.83
N GLU A 117 -10.84 16.68 7.79
CA GLU A 117 -10.60 17.67 8.84
C GLU A 117 -10.22 19.03 8.25
N TYR A 118 -9.25 19.04 7.33
CA TYR A 118 -8.79 20.27 6.70
C TYR A 118 -9.91 20.99 5.93
N VAL A 119 -10.66 20.27 5.10
CA VAL A 119 -11.73 20.88 4.31
C VAL A 119 -12.91 21.31 5.20
N THR A 120 -13.19 20.59 6.28
CA THR A 120 -14.25 20.97 7.23
C THR A 120 -13.95 22.33 7.87
N ASN A 121 -12.71 22.60 8.26
CA ASN A 121 -12.29 23.90 8.76
C ASN A 121 -12.37 24.97 7.66
N TYR A 122 -11.86 24.66 6.48
CA TYR A 122 -11.84 25.59 5.34
C TYR A 122 -13.24 26.08 4.97
N VAL A 123 -14.24 25.21 4.89
CA VAL A 123 -15.62 25.60 4.48
C VAL A 123 -16.37 26.39 5.55
N GLN A 124 -15.93 26.37 6.80
CA GLN A 124 -16.46 27.20 7.87
C GLN A 124 -15.94 28.63 7.81
N GLU A 125 -14.71 28.84 7.30
CA GLU A 125 -14.07 30.14 7.21
C GLU A 125 -14.29 30.82 5.85
N ARG A 126 -14.33 30.01 4.78
CA ARG A 126 -14.46 30.52 3.41
C ARG A 126 -15.87 30.97 3.12
N GLU A 127 -16.04 32.25 2.76
CA GLU A 127 -17.31 32.84 2.39
C GLU A 127 -17.48 33.00 0.86
N GLN A 128 -18.66 32.75 0.38
CA GLN A 128 -19.14 33.10 -0.96
C GLN A 128 -20.66 33.37 -0.91
N PHE A 129 -21.13 34.27 -1.77
CA PHE A 129 -22.53 34.69 -1.81
C PHE A 129 -23.08 35.19 -0.48
N GLY A 130 -22.21 35.85 0.30
CA GLY A 130 -22.54 36.52 1.58
C GLY A 130 -22.65 35.60 2.79
N LYS A 131 -22.17 34.36 2.71
CA LYS A 131 -22.16 33.42 3.84
C LYS A 131 -21.05 32.35 3.73
N PRO A 132 -20.67 31.70 4.83
CA PRO A 132 -19.73 30.58 4.83
C PRO A 132 -20.19 29.46 3.92
N LEU A 133 -19.22 28.74 3.28
CA LEU A 133 -19.53 27.63 2.37
C LEU A 133 -20.32 26.50 3.07
N VAL A 134 -20.08 26.28 4.36
CA VAL A 134 -20.78 25.27 5.17
C VAL A 134 -22.29 25.50 5.25
N ASP A 135 -22.77 26.72 5.04
CA ASP A 135 -24.20 27.06 5.07
C ASP A 135 -24.95 26.62 3.80
N PHE A 136 -24.27 26.06 2.83
CA PHE A 136 -24.89 25.48 1.64
C PHE A 136 -25.14 23.98 1.82
N GLN A 137 -26.39 23.54 1.62
CA GLN A 137 -26.76 22.11 1.77
C GLN A 137 -25.90 21.17 0.92
N ALA A 138 -25.53 21.61 -0.31
CA ALA A 138 -24.66 20.83 -1.18
C ALA A 138 -23.27 20.57 -0.58
N VAL A 139 -22.75 21.45 0.27
CA VAL A 139 -21.50 21.27 1.02
C VAL A 139 -21.75 20.34 2.21
N GLN A 140 -22.83 20.54 2.96
CA GLN A 140 -23.19 19.71 4.12
C GLN A 140 -23.35 18.25 3.73
N ILE A 141 -24.04 17.95 2.63
CA ILE A 141 -24.22 16.58 2.10
C ILE A 141 -22.86 15.93 1.81
N LYS A 142 -21.96 16.65 1.13
CA LYS A 142 -20.62 16.13 0.81
C LYS A 142 -19.80 15.85 2.05
N LEU A 143 -19.82 16.71 3.06
CA LEU A 143 -19.12 16.49 4.33
C LEU A 143 -19.67 15.26 5.04
N ALA A 144 -20.98 15.08 5.10
CA ALA A 144 -21.62 13.91 5.68
C ALA A 144 -21.23 12.62 4.96
N ASP A 145 -21.27 12.60 3.62
CA ASP A 145 -20.83 11.45 2.80
C ASP A 145 -19.37 11.08 3.05
N MET A 146 -18.49 12.09 3.13
CA MET A 146 -17.07 11.89 3.42
C MET A 146 -16.87 11.29 4.80
N LEU A 147 -17.56 11.81 5.83
CA LEU A 147 -17.46 11.30 7.21
C LEU A 147 -17.94 9.85 7.29
N MET A 148 -19.09 9.53 6.72
CA MET A 148 -19.64 8.16 6.73
C MET A 148 -18.64 7.16 6.13
N LYS A 149 -18.00 7.52 5.02
CA LYS A 149 -17.02 6.67 4.34
C LYS A 149 -15.73 6.50 5.15
N VAL A 150 -15.24 7.56 5.77
CA VAL A 150 -14.07 7.53 6.67
C VAL A 150 -14.34 6.61 7.87
N GLU A 151 -15.51 6.73 8.50
CA GLU A 151 -15.88 5.87 9.65
C GLU A 151 -16.10 4.41 9.23
N ALA A 152 -16.71 4.15 8.08
CA ALA A 152 -16.82 2.80 7.55
C ALA A 152 -15.45 2.14 7.31
N ALA A 153 -14.48 2.88 6.73
CA ALA A 153 -13.12 2.39 6.54
C ALA A 153 -12.44 2.08 7.88
N ARG A 154 -12.58 2.97 8.87
CA ARG A 154 -12.05 2.78 10.23
C ARG A 154 -12.56 1.48 10.84
N LEU A 155 -13.87 1.26 10.79
CA LEU A 155 -14.51 0.06 11.34
C LEU A 155 -14.07 -1.23 10.64
N LEU A 156 -13.86 -1.21 9.31
CA LEU A 156 -13.35 -2.36 8.58
C LEU A 156 -11.91 -2.72 8.98
N ILE A 157 -11.05 -1.71 9.19
CA ILE A 157 -9.68 -1.92 9.66
C ILE A 157 -9.69 -2.48 11.09
N HIS A 158 -10.50 -1.89 11.99
CA HIS A 158 -10.62 -2.35 13.36
C HIS A 158 -11.16 -3.78 13.41
N LYS A 159 -12.14 -4.13 12.57
CA LYS A 159 -12.67 -5.49 12.47
C LYS A 159 -11.58 -6.49 12.11
N ALA A 160 -10.79 -6.21 11.06
CA ALA A 160 -9.70 -7.07 10.64
C ALA A 160 -8.63 -7.25 11.73
N ALA A 161 -8.31 -6.16 12.46
CA ALA A 161 -7.35 -6.19 13.55
C ALA A 161 -7.90 -6.94 14.78
N PHE A 162 -9.15 -6.72 15.14
CA PHE A 162 -9.79 -7.36 16.32
C PHE A 162 -9.97 -8.87 16.14
N ASN A 163 -10.29 -9.31 14.92
CA ASN A 163 -10.49 -10.72 14.58
C ASN A 163 -9.18 -11.46 14.27
N ALA A 164 -8.03 -10.78 14.30
CA ALA A 164 -6.75 -11.38 13.96
C ALA A 164 -6.43 -12.59 14.85
N GLN A 165 -6.06 -13.71 14.21
CA GLN A 165 -5.61 -14.93 14.88
C GLN A 165 -4.08 -14.98 14.88
N ASN A 166 -3.47 -15.23 16.02
CA ASN A 166 -2.00 -15.26 16.16
C ASN A 166 -1.30 -13.99 15.61
N GLY A 167 -1.94 -12.84 15.73
CA GLY A 167 -1.41 -11.56 15.25
C GLY A 167 -1.58 -11.30 13.76
N LEU A 168 -2.24 -12.20 13.02
CA LEU A 168 -2.45 -12.07 11.57
C LEU A 168 -3.94 -11.98 11.24
N PRO A 169 -4.38 -10.93 10.51
CA PRO A 169 -5.77 -10.79 10.09
C PRO A 169 -6.12 -11.79 8.97
N ASP A 170 -7.41 -12.11 8.88
CA ASP A 170 -7.93 -12.94 7.80
C ASP A 170 -7.83 -12.24 6.44
N ILE A 171 -7.62 -13.02 5.37
CA ILE A 171 -7.46 -12.50 4.01
C ILE A 171 -8.71 -11.78 3.50
N LEU A 172 -9.92 -12.23 3.86
CA LEU A 172 -11.16 -11.59 3.45
C LEU A 172 -11.29 -10.22 4.10
N GLU A 173 -11.04 -10.15 5.41
CA GLU A 173 -11.18 -8.90 6.17
C GLU A 173 -10.08 -7.90 5.83
N SER A 174 -8.83 -8.34 5.74
CA SER A 174 -7.68 -7.49 5.37
C SER A 174 -7.81 -6.94 3.93
N SER A 175 -8.21 -7.79 2.98
CA SER A 175 -8.44 -7.36 1.59
C SER A 175 -9.65 -6.42 1.48
N THR A 176 -10.72 -6.65 2.24
CA THR A 176 -11.89 -5.77 2.27
C THR A 176 -11.54 -4.41 2.85
N ALA A 177 -10.83 -4.39 3.98
CA ALA A 177 -10.36 -3.15 4.62
C ALA A 177 -9.48 -2.35 3.66
N LYS A 178 -8.49 -3.01 3.03
CA LYS A 178 -7.60 -2.34 2.06
C LYS A 178 -8.36 -1.81 0.85
N CYS A 179 -9.17 -2.63 0.21
CA CYS A 179 -9.90 -2.24 -1.00
C CYS A 179 -10.80 -1.03 -0.73
N PHE A 180 -11.64 -1.12 0.30
CA PHE A 180 -12.55 -0.04 0.66
C PHE A 180 -11.83 1.24 1.05
N SER A 181 -10.81 1.17 1.92
CA SER A 181 -10.06 2.34 2.37
C SER A 181 -9.33 3.06 1.23
N ASN A 182 -8.81 2.32 0.25
CA ASN A 182 -8.11 2.91 -0.89
C ASN A 182 -9.06 3.61 -1.87
N GLU A 183 -10.22 3.02 -2.17
CA GLU A 183 -11.25 3.67 -2.99
C GLU A 183 -11.83 4.90 -2.28
N MET A 184 -12.16 4.77 -1.00
CA MET A 184 -12.62 5.85 -0.13
C MET A 184 -11.63 7.03 -0.07
N SER A 185 -10.34 6.75 0.12
CA SER A 185 -9.32 7.80 0.23
C SER A 185 -9.22 8.64 -1.05
N ARG A 186 -9.30 8.01 -2.22
CA ARG A 186 -9.34 8.72 -3.51
C ARG A 186 -10.57 9.63 -3.60
N GLU A 187 -11.73 9.11 -3.24
CA GLU A 187 -12.99 9.86 -3.31
C GLU A 187 -13.00 11.04 -2.34
N VAL A 188 -12.64 10.80 -1.06
CA VAL A 188 -12.63 11.82 -0.01
C VAL A 188 -11.64 12.94 -0.34
N THR A 189 -10.41 12.60 -0.71
CA THR A 189 -9.40 13.63 -1.04
C THR A 189 -9.75 14.43 -2.28
N THR A 190 -10.34 13.81 -3.31
CA THR A 190 -10.81 14.50 -4.52
C THR A 190 -12.00 15.40 -4.19
N THR A 191 -12.93 14.95 -3.36
CA THR A 191 -14.08 15.76 -2.92
C THR A 191 -13.62 16.96 -2.09
N ALA A 192 -12.65 16.76 -1.18
CA ALA A 192 -12.04 17.83 -0.39
C ALA A 192 -11.38 18.88 -1.31
N MET A 193 -10.59 18.45 -2.29
CA MET A 193 -9.98 19.35 -3.28
C MET A 193 -11.04 20.13 -4.04
N GLN A 194 -12.12 19.48 -4.48
CA GLN A 194 -13.22 20.13 -5.20
C GLN A 194 -13.94 21.18 -4.35
N LEU A 195 -14.17 20.90 -3.05
CA LEU A 195 -14.79 21.86 -2.12
C LEU A 195 -13.92 23.10 -1.89
N MET A 196 -12.59 22.96 -1.95
CA MET A 196 -11.65 24.07 -1.84
C MET A 196 -11.48 24.86 -3.15
N GLY A 197 -11.96 24.33 -4.28
CA GLY A 197 -11.82 24.96 -5.60
C GLY A 197 -10.35 25.21 -5.97
N GLY A 198 -10.03 26.40 -6.50
CA GLY A 198 -8.66 26.76 -6.92
C GLY A 198 -7.62 26.67 -5.80
N TYR A 199 -8.00 26.92 -4.56
CA TYR A 199 -7.12 26.73 -3.41
C TYR A 199 -6.75 25.26 -3.19
N GLY A 200 -7.68 24.32 -3.37
CA GLY A 200 -7.41 22.89 -3.27
C GLY A 200 -6.46 22.36 -4.36
N TYR A 201 -6.43 23.02 -5.51
CA TYR A 201 -5.55 22.69 -6.64
C TYR A 201 -4.16 23.32 -6.53
N ASN A 202 -4.00 24.34 -5.68
CA ASN A 202 -2.73 25.02 -5.45
C ASN A 202 -1.86 24.21 -4.48
N LYS A 203 -0.55 24.10 -4.79
CA LYS A 203 0.44 23.38 -3.97
C LYS A 203 0.61 23.92 -2.56
N GLU A 204 0.42 25.22 -2.35
CA GLU A 204 0.59 25.88 -1.04
C GLU A 204 -0.35 25.33 0.03
N TYR A 205 -1.53 24.85 -0.36
CA TYR A 205 -2.53 24.30 0.56
C TYR A 205 -2.39 22.78 0.79
N GLY A 206 -1.55 22.11 0.03
CA GLY A 206 -1.20 20.70 0.21
C GLY A 206 -2.35 19.69 -0.03
N MET A 207 -3.54 20.12 -0.46
CA MET A 207 -4.65 19.21 -0.76
C MET A 207 -4.38 18.42 -2.05
N GLU A 208 -3.78 19.04 -3.05
CA GLU A 208 -3.38 18.38 -4.30
C GLU A 208 -2.41 17.21 -4.06
N ARG A 209 -1.51 17.35 -3.07
CA ARG A 209 -0.59 16.28 -2.65
C ARG A 209 -1.37 15.11 -2.06
N ARG A 210 -2.37 15.38 -1.20
CA ARG A 210 -3.22 14.32 -0.64
C ARG A 210 -3.94 13.54 -1.73
N VAL A 211 -4.43 14.21 -2.76
CA VAL A 211 -5.05 13.55 -3.92
C VAL A 211 -4.04 12.66 -4.64
N ARG A 212 -2.84 13.18 -4.95
CA ARG A 212 -1.81 12.41 -5.66
C ARG A 212 -1.39 11.15 -4.88
N ASP A 213 -1.17 11.29 -3.59
CA ASP A 213 -0.74 10.20 -2.73
C ASP A 213 -1.86 9.14 -2.56
N ALA A 214 -3.14 9.54 -2.50
CA ALA A 214 -4.28 8.63 -2.40
C ALA A 214 -4.36 7.62 -3.56
N PHE A 215 -3.91 7.99 -4.76
CA PHE A 215 -3.84 7.08 -5.89
C PHE A 215 -2.77 5.98 -5.70
N GLY A 216 -1.65 6.31 -5.04
CA GLY A 216 -0.56 5.38 -4.80
C GLY A 216 -0.96 4.19 -3.90
N TRP A 217 -1.73 4.43 -2.84
CA TRP A 217 -2.16 3.38 -1.92
C TRP A 217 -2.99 2.28 -2.59
N GLY A 218 -3.77 2.61 -3.60
CA GLY A 218 -4.57 1.65 -4.36
C GLY A 218 -3.76 0.82 -5.37
N ILE A 219 -2.47 1.11 -5.54
CA ILE A 219 -1.56 0.39 -6.43
C ILE A 219 -0.56 -0.43 -5.61
N ALA A 220 0.02 0.16 -4.55
CA ALA A 220 1.02 -0.48 -3.70
C ALA A 220 0.47 -1.67 -2.91
N GLY A 221 1.30 -2.67 -2.65
CA GLY A 221 0.96 -3.83 -1.82
C GLY A 221 -0.19 -4.69 -2.39
N GLY A 222 -0.29 -4.80 -3.71
CA GLY A 222 -1.37 -5.47 -4.44
C GLY A 222 -2.54 -4.54 -4.76
N THR A 223 -2.81 -4.38 -6.05
CA THR A 223 -3.82 -3.45 -6.58
C THR A 223 -5.23 -3.72 -6.04
N ILE A 224 -6.10 -2.72 -6.14
CA ILE A 224 -7.53 -2.84 -5.78
C ILE A 224 -8.17 -4.05 -6.46
N ASP A 225 -7.86 -4.31 -7.73
CA ASP A 225 -8.43 -5.45 -8.47
C ASP A 225 -7.95 -6.80 -7.90
N ILE A 226 -6.68 -6.90 -7.50
CA ILE A 226 -6.17 -8.09 -6.80
C ILE A 226 -6.89 -8.29 -5.45
N GLN A 227 -7.17 -7.22 -4.71
CA GLN A 227 -7.94 -7.33 -3.48
C GLN A 227 -9.38 -7.81 -3.74
N LYS A 228 -10.04 -7.33 -4.80
CA LYS A 228 -11.37 -7.79 -5.21
C LYS A 228 -11.39 -9.28 -5.58
N ILE A 229 -10.34 -9.76 -6.25
CA ILE A 229 -10.17 -11.20 -6.54
C ILE A 229 -10.01 -12.01 -5.24
N ASN A 230 -9.21 -11.52 -4.29
CA ASN A 230 -9.04 -12.17 -2.99
C ASN A 230 -10.37 -12.24 -2.22
N ILE A 231 -11.12 -11.15 -2.16
CA ILE A 231 -12.44 -11.07 -1.52
C ILE A 231 -13.40 -12.09 -2.16
N ALA A 232 -13.51 -12.09 -3.47
CA ALA A 232 -14.38 -13.02 -4.19
C ALA A 232 -13.97 -14.49 -3.96
N SER A 233 -12.67 -14.78 -3.99
CA SER A 233 -12.14 -16.12 -3.76
C SER A 233 -12.41 -16.61 -2.33
N ALA A 234 -12.22 -15.77 -1.34
CA ALA A 234 -12.48 -16.09 0.06
C ALA A 234 -13.98 -16.26 0.35
N MET A 235 -14.82 -15.37 -0.19
CA MET A 235 -16.28 -15.44 -0.05
C MET A 235 -16.88 -16.71 -0.65
N ILE A 236 -16.34 -17.19 -1.79
CA ILE A 236 -16.83 -18.38 -2.49
C ILE A 236 -16.16 -19.68 -1.99
N GLY A 237 -15.06 -19.56 -1.23
CA GLY A 237 -14.32 -20.70 -0.69
C GLY A 237 -13.46 -21.43 -1.72
N ARG A 238 -13.14 -20.82 -2.87
CA ARG A 238 -12.23 -21.40 -3.86
C ARG A 238 -11.35 -20.35 -4.53
N ARG A 239 -10.12 -20.76 -4.89
CA ARG A 239 -9.24 -19.94 -5.72
C ARG A 239 -9.62 -20.08 -7.20
N PHE A 240 -9.67 -18.94 -7.89
CA PHE A 240 -9.85 -18.92 -9.33
C PHE A 240 -8.48 -18.93 -10.01
N ASN A 241 -8.22 -19.97 -10.82
CA ASN A 241 -7.01 -20.03 -11.63
C ASN A 241 -7.18 -19.11 -12.84
N GLN A 242 -6.35 -18.06 -12.92
CA GLN A 242 -6.32 -17.13 -14.04
C GLN A 242 -5.29 -17.52 -15.11
N ARG A 243 -4.50 -18.57 -14.84
CA ARG A 243 -3.46 -19.07 -15.72
C ARG A 243 -3.74 -20.56 -15.99
N ASN A 244 -4.13 -20.86 -17.19
CA ASN A 244 -4.17 -22.23 -17.69
C ASN A 244 -2.78 -22.69 -18.11
#